data_e75de9833251f7889ee03c611c4a16a1
#
_entry.id   e75de9833251f7889ee03c611c4a16a1
#
_cell.length_a   1.000
_cell.length_b   1.000
_cell.length_c   1.000
_cell.angle_alpha   90.00
_cell.angle_beta   90.00
_cell.angle_gamma   90.00
#
_symmetry.space_group_name_H-M   'P 1'
#
loop_
_entity.id
_entity.type
_entity.pdbx_description
1 polymer ?
#
loop_
_entity_poly.entity_id
_entity_poly.type
_entity_poly.pdbx_seq_one_letter_code
_entity_poly.pdbx_strand_id
1 'polypeptide(L)'
;MGKIIAYLRASTDKQDLNHQRLEILEFARRKTIRIDDFVEITISSRKTSKQRRIDELVGLLAETDTLIVTELSRLGRSTAEVIALVNALVLRNIRLITIKQNLDITNQDMNAKIIITLFSLFGELERDLISLRTKEALAAKKASGHLLGKPKGTLQKSKFDSSVEQIKELLGYGLSIRKIAKVLGCSSHIALNTYINKRHLRPTVKL
;
A
#
# COMPACT_ATOMS: atom_id res chain seq x y z
N MET A 1 -15.54 15.35 -26.92
CA MET A 1 -15.64 15.91 -25.55
C MET A 1 -15.46 14.77 -24.59
N GLY A 2 -14.55 14.89 -23.62
CA GLY A 2 -14.35 13.88 -22.61
C GLY A 2 -15.54 13.75 -21.69
N LYS A 3 -15.69 12.60 -21.03
CA LYS A 3 -16.73 12.35 -20.02
C LYS A 3 -16.42 13.09 -18.73
N ILE A 4 -17.46 13.42 -17.97
CA ILE A 4 -17.34 14.00 -16.63
C ILE A 4 -17.76 12.95 -15.62
N ILE A 5 -16.79 12.44 -14.87
CA ILE A 5 -16.94 11.31 -13.95
C ILE A 5 -16.79 11.81 -12.52
N ALA A 6 -17.78 11.52 -11.69
CA ALA A 6 -17.75 11.80 -10.26
C ALA A 6 -17.20 10.60 -9.49
N TYR A 7 -16.16 10.82 -8.69
CA TYR A 7 -15.56 9.77 -7.85
C TYR A 7 -15.92 9.96 -6.38
N LEU A 8 -16.44 8.91 -5.79
CA LEU A 8 -16.90 8.85 -4.41
C LEU A 8 -16.17 7.72 -3.67
N ARG A 9 -15.70 7.99 -2.46
CA ARG A 9 -15.01 7.01 -1.65
C ARG A 9 -15.42 7.07 -0.19
N ALA A 10 -15.90 5.96 0.35
CA ALA A 10 -16.11 5.81 1.78
C ALA A 10 -15.44 4.55 2.33
N SER A 11 -15.24 4.48 3.66
CA SER A 11 -14.72 3.29 4.33
C SER A 11 -15.79 2.20 4.44
N THR A 12 -16.92 2.49 5.07
CA THR A 12 -18.07 1.59 5.27
C THR A 12 -19.38 2.34 5.37
N ASP A 13 -19.34 3.66 5.47
CA ASP A 13 -20.50 4.50 5.72
C ASP A 13 -21.19 4.93 4.42
N LYS A 14 -22.39 4.41 4.21
CA LYS A 14 -23.24 4.77 3.07
C LYS A 14 -23.73 6.23 3.15
N GLN A 15 -23.85 6.80 4.36
CA GLN A 15 -24.24 8.19 4.53
C GLN A 15 -23.18 9.15 3.97
N ASP A 16 -21.88 8.83 4.20
CA ASP A 16 -20.78 9.63 3.64
C ASP A 16 -20.80 9.63 2.09
N LEU A 17 -21.10 8.49 1.44
CA LEU A 17 -21.27 8.44 -0.02
C LEU A 17 -22.41 9.32 -0.52
N ASN A 18 -23.56 9.28 0.16
CA ASN A 18 -24.71 10.10 -0.21
C ASN A 18 -24.43 11.60 -0.06
N HIS A 19 -23.76 12.00 1.02
CA HIS A 19 -23.34 13.39 1.21
C HIS A 19 -22.39 13.87 0.10
N GLN A 20 -21.38 13.05 -0.24
CA GLN A 20 -20.46 13.36 -1.33
C GLN A 20 -21.21 13.49 -2.66
N ARG A 21 -22.16 12.59 -2.94
CA ARG A 21 -22.96 12.62 -4.15
C ARG A 21 -23.80 13.91 -4.24
N LEU A 22 -24.47 14.29 -3.17
CA LEU A 22 -25.26 15.53 -3.12
C LEU A 22 -24.39 16.78 -3.32
N GLU A 23 -23.24 16.86 -2.68
CA GLU A 23 -22.28 17.96 -2.82
C GLU A 23 -21.80 18.11 -4.27
N ILE A 24 -21.49 16.97 -4.94
CA ILE A 24 -21.08 16.98 -6.36
C ILE A 24 -22.23 17.40 -7.28
N LEU A 25 -23.44 16.89 -7.05
CA LEU A 25 -24.61 17.28 -7.86
C LEU A 25 -24.94 18.75 -7.71
N GLU A 26 -24.84 19.30 -6.51
CA GLU A 26 -25.05 20.73 -6.28
C GLU A 26 -23.97 21.59 -6.95
N PHE A 27 -22.70 21.17 -6.87
CA PHE A 27 -21.62 21.82 -7.61
C PHE A 27 -21.87 21.77 -9.12
N ALA A 28 -22.24 20.62 -9.64
CA ALA A 28 -22.54 20.43 -11.07
C ALA A 28 -23.69 21.34 -11.53
N ARG A 29 -24.77 21.46 -10.73
CA ARG A 29 -25.88 22.37 -10.99
C ARG A 29 -25.42 23.83 -11.04
N ARG A 30 -24.63 24.27 -10.05
CA ARG A 30 -24.12 25.66 -9.99
C ARG A 30 -23.20 26.00 -11.18
N LYS A 31 -22.42 25.02 -11.66
CA LYS A 31 -21.48 25.20 -12.77
C LYS A 31 -22.08 24.84 -14.13
N THR A 32 -23.35 24.45 -14.19
CA THR A 32 -24.02 23.97 -15.42
C THR A 32 -23.24 22.82 -16.08
N ILE A 33 -22.73 21.91 -15.27
CA ILE A 33 -21.97 20.72 -15.69
C ILE A 33 -22.90 19.51 -15.60
N ARG A 34 -22.86 18.64 -16.61
CA ARG A 34 -23.55 17.35 -16.58
C ARG A 34 -22.57 16.25 -16.17
N ILE A 35 -22.88 15.53 -15.11
CA ILE A 35 -22.14 14.33 -14.71
C ILE A 35 -22.59 13.16 -15.57
N ASP A 36 -21.65 12.48 -16.23
CA ASP A 36 -21.94 11.34 -17.10
C ASP A 36 -21.97 10.02 -16.32
N ASP A 37 -21.11 9.88 -15.30
CA ASP A 37 -21.04 8.65 -14.51
C ASP A 37 -20.56 8.91 -13.07
N PHE A 38 -20.89 7.98 -12.16
CA PHE A 38 -20.47 7.96 -10.76
C PHE A 38 -19.70 6.70 -10.45
N VAL A 39 -18.42 6.85 -10.10
CA VAL A 39 -17.56 5.75 -9.64
C VAL A 39 -17.52 5.74 -8.12
N GLU A 40 -18.13 4.73 -7.51
CA GLU A 40 -18.19 4.55 -6.07
C GLU A 40 -17.24 3.44 -5.62
N ILE A 41 -16.33 3.75 -4.71
CA ILE A 41 -15.43 2.73 -4.13
C ILE A 41 -15.64 2.64 -2.62
N THR A 42 -16.14 1.49 -2.19
CA THR A 42 -16.20 1.13 -0.77
C THR A 42 -14.94 0.35 -0.40
N ILE A 43 -14.15 0.87 0.53
CA ILE A 43 -12.88 0.25 0.89
C ILE A 43 -13.03 -0.53 2.19
N SER A 44 -13.09 -1.86 2.08
CA SER A 44 -12.78 -2.72 3.23
C SER A 44 -11.27 -2.68 3.52
N SER A 45 -10.91 -2.49 4.79
CA SER A 45 -9.56 -2.11 5.26
C SER A 45 -8.43 -3.12 5.00
N ARG A 46 -8.66 -4.26 4.36
CA ARG A 46 -7.75 -5.41 4.49
C ARG A 46 -6.96 -5.89 3.26
N LYS A 47 -7.24 -5.53 2.00
CA LYS A 47 -6.63 -6.33 0.90
C LYS A 47 -6.23 -5.67 -0.42
N THR A 48 -6.05 -4.36 -0.57
CA THR A 48 -5.59 -3.85 -1.87
C THR A 48 -4.25 -3.12 -1.77
N SER A 49 -3.27 -3.53 -2.58
CA SER A 49 -2.01 -2.79 -2.71
C SER A 49 -2.28 -1.37 -3.25
N LYS A 50 -1.50 -0.39 -2.76
CA LYS A 50 -1.64 1.03 -3.10
C LYS A 50 -1.69 1.27 -4.61
N GLN A 51 -0.82 0.61 -5.36
CA GLN A 51 -0.66 0.77 -6.80
C GLN A 51 -1.89 0.32 -7.58
N ARG A 52 -2.47 -0.83 -7.20
CA ARG A 52 -3.61 -1.42 -7.92
C ARG A 52 -4.84 -0.51 -7.96
N ARG A 53 -5.10 0.30 -6.93
CA ARG A 53 -6.23 1.23 -6.87
C ARG A 53 -6.05 2.47 -7.75
N ILE A 54 -4.83 2.99 -7.80
CA ILE A 54 -4.46 4.08 -8.70
C ILE A 54 -4.65 3.59 -10.13
N ASP A 55 -4.11 2.42 -10.45
CA ASP A 55 -4.19 1.84 -11.79
C ASP A 55 -5.63 1.53 -12.20
N GLU A 56 -6.48 1.03 -11.28
CA GLU A 56 -7.90 0.80 -11.51
C GLU A 56 -8.66 2.10 -11.82
N LEU A 57 -8.50 3.14 -10.99
CA LEU A 57 -9.18 4.41 -11.22
C LEU A 57 -8.71 5.08 -12.51
N VAL A 58 -7.38 5.14 -12.70
CA VAL A 58 -6.80 5.73 -13.91
C VAL A 58 -7.16 4.93 -15.18
N GLY A 59 -7.34 3.61 -15.04
CA GLY A 59 -7.79 2.72 -16.12
C GLY A 59 -9.24 2.93 -16.56
N LEU A 60 -10.11 3.46 -15.67
CA LEU A 60 -11.51 3.78 -15.98
C LEU A 60 -11.66 5.10 -16.75
N LEU A 61 -10.63 5.93 -16.78
CA LEU A 61 -10.65 7.27 -17.36
C LEU A 61 -9.91 7.28 -18.69
N ALA A 62 -10.51 7.90 -19.69
CA ALA A 62 -9.88 8.18 -20.97
C ALA A 62 -9.16 9.55 -20.94
N GLU A 63 -8.27 9.79 -21.92
CA GLU A 63 -7.72 11.12 -22.16
C GLU A 63 -8.83 12.13 -22.37
N THR A 64 -8.65 13.34 -21.87
CA THR A 64 -9.63 14.44 -21.91
C THR A 64 -10.85 14.28 -21.00
N ASP A 65 -10.98 13.18 -20.26
CA ASP A 65 -12.03 13.07 -19.25
C ASP A 65 -11.79 14.04 -18.08
N THR A 66 -12.87 14.35 -17.37
CA THR A 66 -12.83 15.15 -16.15
C THR A 66 -13.23 14.31 -14.96
N LEU A 67 -12.36 14.25 -13.95
CA LEU A 67 -12.64 13.62 -12.67
C LEU A 67 -13.07 14.70 -11.66
N ILE A 68 -14.23 14.52 -11.04
CA ILE A 68 -14.72 15.41 -9.98
C ILE A 68 -14.73 14.66 -8.65
N VAL A 69 -14.16 15.25 -7.61
CA VAL A 69 -14.17 14.75 -6.24
C VAL A 69 -14.58 15.85 -5.26
N THR A 70 -15.14 15.50 -4.12
CA THR A 70 -15.47 16.48 -3.09
C THR A 70 -14.21 17.08 -2.48
N GLU A 71 -13.19 16.26 -2.22
CA GLU A 71 -11.92 16.69 -1.61
C GLU A 71 -10.77 15.72 -1.96
N LEU A 72 -9.53 16.22 -1.92
CA LEU A 72 -8.33 15.44 -2.23
C LEU A 72 -8.14 14.21 -1.36
N SER A 73 -8.59 14.24 -0.11
CA SER A 73 -8.52 13.10 0.82
C SER A 73 -9.29 11.87 0.33
N ARG A 74 -10.23 12.05 -0.61
CA ARG A 74 -10.96 10.94 -1.24
C ARG A 74 -10.11 10.18 -2.26
N LEU A 75 -9.09 10.81 -2.82
CA LEU A 75 -8.21 10.20 -3.83
C LEU A 75 -7.21 9.21 -3.23
N GLY A 76 -6.79 9.40 -1.97
CA GLY A 76 -5.80 8.54 -1.34
C GLY A 76 -5.95 8.47 0.19
N ARG A 77 -5.17 7.58 0.82
CA ARG A 77 -5.10 7.44 2.29
C ARG A 77 -3.90 8.16 2.88
N SER A 78 -2.97 8.56 2.05
CA SER A 78 -1.79 9.33 2.42
C SER A 78 -1.55 10.41 1.39
N THR A 79 -0.86 11.47 1.79
CA THR A 79 -0.44 12.53 0.89
C THR A 79 0.33 11.99 -0.31
N ALA A 80 1.19 11.00 -0.11
CA ALA A 80 1.94 10.37 -1.19
C ALA A 80 1.05 9.64 -2.22
N GLU A 81 -0.04 8.99 -1.78
CA GLU A 81 -1.02 8.37 -2.69
C GLU A 81 -1.77 9.40 -3.52
N VAL A 82 -2.19 10.49 -2.88
CA VAL A 82 -2.89 11.60 -3.54
C VAL A 82 -2.00 12.22 -4.62
N ILE A 83 -0.74 12.53 -4.28
CA ILE A 83 0.24 13.09 -5.21
C ILE A 83 0.46 12.16 -6.41
N ALA A 84 0.69 10.86 -6.16
CA ALA A 84 0.92 9.90 -7.22
C ALA A 84 -0.27 9.80 -8.17
N LEU A 85 -1.51 9.83 -7.63
CA LEU A 85 -2.72 9.79 -8.44
C LEU A 85 -2.90 11.10 -9.24
N VAL A 86 -2.74 12.26 -8.61
CA VAL A 86 -2.85 13.55 -9.30
C VAL A 86 -1.83 13.64 -10.44
N ASN A 87 -0.59 13.23 -10.20
CA ASN A 87 0.44 13.17 -11.26
C ASN A 87 0.03 12.25 -12.41
N ALA A 88 -0.49 11.05 -12.09
CA ALA A 88 -0.93 10.10 -13.12
C ALA A 88 -2.09 10.65 -13.97
N LEU A 89 -3.04 11.37 -13.35
CA LEU A 89 -4.15 12.02 -14.06
C LEU A 89 -3.65 13.12 -14.99
N VAL A 90 -2.77 13.99 -14.48
CA VAL A 90 -2.20 15.11 -15.26
C VAL A 90 -1.38 14.60 -16.46
N LEU A 91 -0.55 13.57 -16.26
CA LEU A 91 0.25 12.96 -17.36
C LEU A 91 -0.63 12.36 -18.46
N ARG A 92 -1.85 11.93 -18.13
CA ARG A 92 -2.83 11.40 -19.09
C ARG A 92 -3.81 12.46 -19.63
N ASN A 93 -3.54 13.75 -19.40
CA ASN A 93 -4.43 14.85 -19.81
C ASN A 93 -5.86 14.75 -19.24
N ILE A 94 -6.01 14.13 -18.07
CA ILE A 94 -7.28 14.04 -17.34
C ILE A 94 -7.39 15.24 -16.41
N ARG A 95 -8.48 16.02 -16.56
CA ARG A 95 -8.77 17.18 -15.71
C ARG A 95 -9.26 16.70 -14.35
N LEU A 96 -8.73 17.28 -13.26
CA LEU A 96 -9.18 17.01 -11.90
C LEU A 96 -9.81 18.25 -11.28
N ILE A 97 -11.05 18.12 -10.80
CA ILE A 97 -11.77 19.16 -10.06
C ILE A 97 -11.98 18.68 -8.63
N THR A 98 -11.57 19.51 -7.65
CA THR A 98 -11.87 19.27 -6.24
C THR A 98 -12.75 20.38 -5.70
N ILE A 99 -13.89 20.04 -5.10
CA ILE A 99 -14.92 21.02 -4.72
C ILE A 99 -14.46 21.83 -3.52
N LYS A 100 -14.08 21.15 -2.41
CA LYS A 100 -13.73 21.83 -1.14
C LYS A 100 -12.47 22.67 -1.22
N GLN A 101 -11.47 22.22 -1.97
CA GLN A 101 -10.24 22.97 -2.15
C GLN A 101 -10.35 24.01 -3.30
N ASN A 102 -11.45 24.00 -4.04
CA ASN A 102 -11.66 24.84 -5.21
C ASN A 102 -10.49 24.76 -6.21
N LEU A 103 -9.99 23.53 -6.44
CA LEU A 103 -8.91 23.30 -7.39
C LEU A 103 -9.49 22.75 -8.70
N ASP A 104 -8.94 23.25 -9.79
CA ASP A 104 -9.22 22.80 -11.16
C ASP A 104 -7.87 22.59 -11.84
N ILE A 105 -7.47 21.34 -11.96
CA ILE A 105 -6.12 20.94 -12.36
C ILE A 105 -6.17 20.34 -13.75
N THR A 106 -5.48 20.97 -14.69
CA THR A 106 -5.28 20.49 -16.06
C THR A 106 -3.79 20.42 -16.38
N ASN A 107 -3.39 19.63 -17.38
CA ASN A 107 -1.99 19.53 -17.78
C ASN A 107 -1.39 20.83 -18.33
N GLN A 108 -2.22 21.74 -18.83
CA GLN A 108 -1.78 22.98 -19.45
C GLN A 108 -1.63 24.14 -18.45
N ASP A 109 -2.05 23.95 -17.20
CA ASP A 109 -2.06 25.02 -16.21
C ASP A 109 -0.76 25.07 -15.42
N MET A 110 -0.06 26.22 -15.46
CA MET A 110 1.15 26.46 -14.65
C MET A 110 0.85 26.31 -13.16
N ASN A 111 -0.35 26.70 -12.73
CA ASN A 111 -0.79 26.55 -11.33
C ASN A 111 -0.90 25.07 -10.93
N ALA A 112 -1.30 24.19 -11.84
CA ALA A 112 -1.33 22.76 -11.58
C ALA A 112 0.06 22.21 -11.23
N LYS A 113 1.09 22.60 -11.99
CA LYS A 113 2.48 22.19 -11.72
C LYS A 113 2.98 22.69 -10.38
N ILE A 114 2.67 23.93 -10.02
CA ILE A 114 3.03 24.52 -8.73
C ILE A 114 2.36 23.75 -7.59
N ILE A 115 1.05 23.49 -7.69
CA ILE A 115 0.27 22.76 -6.71
C ILE A 115 0.83 21.34 -6.53
N ILE A 116 1.10 20.62 -7.62
CA ILE A 116 1.70 19.27 -7.59
C ILE A 116 3.07 19.31 -6.90
N THR A 117 3.90 20.29 -7.22
CA THR A 117 5.23 20.43 -6.60
C THR A 117 5.13 20.71 -5.11
N LEU A 118 4.22 21.61 -4.69
CA LEU A 118 3.99 21.90 -3.27
C LEU A 118 3.48 20.66 -2.52
N PHE A 119 2.51 19.93 -3.07
CA PHE A 119 2.04 18.69 -2.46
C PHE A 119 3.13 17.63 -2.36
N SER A 120 4.00 17.51 -3.36
CA SER A 120 5.15 16.60 -3.34
C SER A 120 6.10 16.95 -2.19
N LEU A 121 6.45 18.22 -2.04
CA LEU A 121 7.26 18.71 -0.93
C LEU A 121 6.61 18.46 0.45
N PHE A 122 5.31 18.74 0.59
CA PHE A 122 4.60 18.44 1.83
C PHE A 122 4.59 16.93 2.15
N GLY A 123 4.43 16.07 1.14
CA GLY A 123 4.51 14.62 1.33
C GLY A 123 5.89 14.12 1.74
N GLU A 124 6.96 14.75 1.28
CA GLU A 124 8.34 14.48 1.72
C GLU A 124 8.56 14.94 3.16
N LEU A 125 8.16 16.16 3.49
CA LEU A 125 8.25 16.71 4.85
C LEU A 125 7.48 15.86 5.87
N GLU A 126 6.25 15.44 5.55
CA GLU A 126 5.46 14.56 6.42
C GLU A 126 6.19 13.22 6.68
N ARG A 127 6.78 12.63 5.63
CA ARG A 127 7.55 11.39 5.74
C ARG A 127 8.80 11.56 6.62
N ASP A 128 9.50 12.68 6.46
CA ASP A 128 10.69 12.98 7.23
C ASP A 128 10.36 13.24 8.72
N LEU A 129 9.28 13.95 9.01
CA LEU A 129 8.78 14.15 10.37
C LEU A 129 8.37 12.84 11.05
N ILE A 130 7.69 11.94 10.32
CA ILE A 130 7.34 10.60 10.84
C ILE A 130 8.62 9.79 11.11
N SER A 131 9.60 9.84 10.21
CA SER A 131 10.89 9.16 10.38
C SER A 131 11.63 9.69 11.60
N LEU A 132 11.69 11.01 11.79
CA LEU A 132 12.32 11.65 12.93
C LEU A 132 11.65 11.21 14.24
N ARG A 133 10.33 11.34 14.36
CA ARG A 133 9.57 10.91 15.54
C ARG A 133 9.78 9.44 15.86
N THR A 134 9.83 8.60 14.83
CA THR A 134 10.09 7.16 15.01
C THR A 134 11.48 6.90 15.54
N LYS A 135 12.51 7.58 15.01
CA LYS A 135 13.89 7.50 15.50
C LYS A 135 14.01 7.96 16.97
N GLU A 136 13.38 9.07 17.31
CA GLU A 136 13.35 9.60 18.68
C GLU A 136 12.66 8.63 19.66
N ALA A 137 11.49 8.10 19.28
CA ALA A 137 10.76 7.12 20.08
C ALA A 137 11.56 5.81 20.28
N LEU A 138 12.26 5.34 19.25
CA LEU A 138 13.13 4.17 19.35
C LEU A 138 14.37 4.46 20.21
N ALA A 139 14.96 5.64 20.09
CA ALA A 139 16.08 6.06 20.93
C ALA A 139 15.67 6.15 22.40
N ALA A 140 14.52 6.74 22.72
CA ALA A 140 13.98 6.81 24.07
C ALA A 140 13.72 5.40 24.65
N LYS A 141 13.14 4.48 23.88
CA LYS A 141 12.95 3.08 24.30
C LYS A 141 14.27 2.37 24.55
N LYS A 142 15.29 2.63 23.72
CA LYS A 142 16.63 2.05 23.92
C LYS A 142 17.28 2.61 25.18
N ALA A 143 17.16 3.92 25.43
CA ALA A 143 17.70 4.57 26.63
C ALA A 143 17.02 4.08 27.91
N SER A 144 15.74 3.73 27.86
CA SER A 144 15.00 3.11 28.99
C SER A 144 15.29 1.61 29.17
N GLY A 145 16.31 1.05 28.49
CA GLY A 145 16.74 -0.35 28.63
C GLY A 145 15.89 -1.37 27.88
N HIS A 146 14.91 -0.95 27.08
CA HIS A 146 14.12 -1.87 26.28
C HIS A 146 14.95 -2.40 25.10
N LEU A 147 15.06 -3.73 25.02
CA LEU A 147 15.66 -4.39 23.86
C LEU A 147 14.75 -4.21 22.65
N LEU A 148 15.25 -3.49 21.64
CA LEU A 148 14.56 -3.30 20.38
C LEU A 148 14.80 -4.51 19.48
N GLY A 149 13.71 -5.03 18.90
CA GLY A 149 13.76 -6.19 18.03
C GLY A 149 13.52 -7.50 18.75
N LYS A 150 13.83 -8.58 18.05
CA LYS A 150 13.58 -9.93 18.55
C LYS A 150 14.67 -10.36 19.55
N PRO A 151 14.32 -10.94 20.71
CA PRO A 151 15.30 -11.47 21.65
C PRO A 151 16.24 -12.48 20.98
N LYS A 152 17.55 -12.39 21.28
CA LYS A 152 18.53 -13.36 20.79
C LYS A 152 18.12 -14.79 21.17
N GLY A 153 18.25 -15.73 20.25
CA GLY A 153 17.93 -17.15 20.49
C GLY A 153 16.45 -17.53 20.35
N THR A 154 15.54 -16.58 20.16
CA THR A 154 14.13 -16.92 19.92
C THR A 154 13.96 -17.59 18.56
N LEU A 155 13.55 -18.84 18.54
CA LEU A 155 13.22 -19.58 17.33
C LEU A 155 11.77 -19.27 16.90
N GLN A 156 11.61 -18.84 15.64
CA GLN A 156 10.27 -18.63 15.07
C GLN A 156 9.68 -19.95 14.60
N LYS A 157 8.33 -20.00 14.59
CA LYS A 157 7.62 -21.08 13.88
C LYS A 157 8.09 -21.14 12.44
N SER A 158 8.40 -22.34 11.97
CA SER A 158 8.87 -22.59 10.62
C SER A 158 7.93 -23.56 9.93
N LYS A 159 7.83 -23.48 8.61
CA LYS A 159 7.12 -24.48 7.80
C LYS A 159 7.67 -25.90 7.95
N PHE A 160 8.90 -26.03 8.42
CA PHE A 160 9.54 -27.32 8.64
C PHE A 160 9.21 -27.94 10.01
N ASP A 161 8.54 -27.22 10.91
CA ASP A 161 8.23 -27.70 12.24
C ASP A 161 7.31 -28.93 12.22
N SER A 162 6.43 -29.04 11.23
CA SER A 162 5.57 -30.22 11.02
C SER A 162 6.31 -31.44 10.52
N SER A 163 7.53 -31.30 10.01
CA SER A 163 8.31 -32.37 9.41
C SER A 163 9.59 -32.68 10.19
N VAL A 164 9.71 -32.23 11.45
CA VAL A 164 10.93 -32.36 12.27
C VAL A 164 11.35 -33.81 12.41
N GLU A 165 10.43 -34.68 12.74
CA GLU A 165 10.75 -36.12 12.98
C GLU A 165 11.21 -36.82 11.70
N GLN A 166 10.54 -36.53 10.56
CA GLN A 166 10.95 -37.03 9.25
C GLN A 166 12.33 -36.50 8.84
N ILE A 167 12.64 -35.23 9.16
CA ILE A 167 13.96 -34.64 8.89
C ILE A 167 15.05 -35.38 9.73
N LYS A 168 14.79 -35.64 11.01
CA LYS A 168 15.74 -36.36 11.88
C LYS A 168 16.00 -37.78 11.37
N GLU A 169 14.95 -38.51 11.00
CA GLU A 169 15.04 -39.85 10.46
C GLU A 169 15.88 -39.89 9.17
N LEU A 170 15.57 -38.99 8.20
CA LEU A 170 16.32 -38.92 6.94
C LEU A 170 17.80 -38.51 7.15
N LEU A 171 18.07 -37.65 8.14
CA LEU A 171 19.44 -37.33 8.56
C LEU A 171 20.14 -38.54 9.19
N GLY A 172 19.42 -39.35 9.99
CA GLY A 172 19.93 -40.60 10.55
C GLY A 172 20.33 -41.62 9.50
N TYR A 173 19.63 -41.70 8.39
CA TYR A 173 20.00 -42.53 7.22
C TYR A 173 21.15 -41.95 6.40
N GLY A 174 21.78 -40.85 6.80
CA GLY A 174 22.93 -40.26 6.11
C GLY A 174 22.60 -39.56 4.78
N LEU A 175 21.33 -39.24 4.54
CA LEU A 175 20.94 -38.51 3.32
C LEU A 175 21.48 -37.10 3.32
N SER A 176 21.92 -36.65 2.14
CA SER A 176 22.33 -35.25 1.96
C SER A 176 21.12 -34.30 2.07
N ILE A 177 21.36 -33.08 2.57
CA ILE A 177 20.29 -32.05 2.73
C ILE A 177 19.56 -31.77 1.42
N ARG A 178 20.25 -31.85 0.27
CA ARG A 178 19.61 -31.70 -1.05
C ARG A 178 18.61 -32.82 -1.34
N LYS A 179 18.97 -34.09 -0.98
CA LYS A 179 18.06 -35.22 -1.15
C LYS A 179 16.87 -35.11 -0.19
N ILE A 180 17.09 -34.72 1.06
CA ILE A 180 16.04 -34.49 2.06
C ILE A 180 15.09 -33.40 1.59
N ALA A 181 15.60 -32.27 1.07
CA ALA A 181 14.77 -31.20 0.52
C ALA A 181 13.89 -31.68 -0.63
N LYS A 182 14.40 -32.55 -1.50
CA LYS A 182 13.65 -33.13 -2.62
C LYS A 182 12.53 -34.06 -2.12
N VAL A 183 12.82 -34.92 -1.12
CA VAL A 183 11.83 -35.81 -0.49
C VAL A 183 10.71 -35.04 0.19
N LEU A 184 11.04 -33.94 0.85
CA LEU A 184 10.06 -33.07 1.52
C LEU A 184 9.34 -32.07 0.57
N GLY A 185 9.61 -32.13 -0.72
CA GLY A 185 9.01 -31.17 -1.70
C GLY A 185 9.42 -29.72 -1.49
N CYS A 186 10.59 -29.47 -0.86
CA CYS A 186 11.03 -28.12 -0.54
C CYS A 186 11.71 -27.44 -1.72
N SER A 187 11.32 -26.20 -2.01
CA SER A 187 11.90 -25.39 -3.10
C SER A 187 13.36 -24.97 -2.83
N SER A 188 13.82 -24.97 -1.57
CA SER A 188 15.16 -24.49 -1.19
C SER A 188 15.81 -25.39 -0.14
N HIS A 189 16.90 -26.10 -0.54
CA HIS A 189 17.75 -26.86 0.36
C HIS A 189 18.56 -25.97 1.31
N ILE A 190 18.82 -24.71 0.95
CA ILE A 190 19.53 -23.73 1.79
C ILE A 190 18.68 -23.38 3.01
N ALA A 191 17.37 -23.12 2.81
CA ALA A 191 16.43 -22.83 3.90
C ALA A 191 16.32 -24.04 4.86
N LEU A 192 16.28 -25.26 4.33
CA LEU A 192 16.27 -26.48 5.14
C LEU A 192 17.58 -26.63 5.94
N ASN A 193 18.76 -26.39 5.33
CA ASN A 193 20.04 -26.43 6.03
C ASN A 193 20.10 -25.42 7.18
N THR A 194 19.64 -24.18 6.93
CA THR A 194 19.57 -23.14 7.96
C THR A 194 18.66 -23.56 9.12
N TYR A 195 17.53 -24.20 8.80
CA TYR A 195 16.60 -24.72 9.80
C TYR A 195 17.23 -25.81 10.66
N ILE A 196 17.86 -26.84 10.03
CA ILE A 196 18.55 -27.94 10.69
C ILE A 196 19.65 -27.41 11.62
N ASN A 197 20.47 -26.48 11.14
CA ASN A 197 21.57 -25.93 11.94
C ASN A 197 21.05 -25.08 13.11
N LYS A 198 20.03 -24.22 12.91
CA LYS A 198 19.45 -23.39 13.98
C LYS A 198 18.77 -24.20 15.07
N ARG A 199 18.27 -25.39 14.77
CA ARG A 199 17.57 -26.26 15.71
C ARG A 199 18.42 -27.44 16.16
N HIS A 200 19.72 -27.46 15.77
CA HIS A 200 20.67 -28.53 16.17
C HIS A 200 20.18 -29.95 15.90
N LEU A 201 19.52 -30.16 14.73
CA LEU A 201 18.90 -31.45 14.40
C LEU A 201 19.88 -32.49 13.83
N ARG A 202 21.16 -32.17 13.63
CA ARG A 202 22.13 -33.13 13.14
C ARG A 202 22.42 -34.18 14.23
N PRO A 203 22.43 -35.50 13.89
CA PRO A 203 22.82 -36.53 14.83
C PRO A 203 24.25 -36.25 15.30
N THR A 204 24.45 -36.31 16.63
CA THR A 204 25.78 -36.26 17.21
C THR A 204 26.47 -37.60 16.86
N VAL A 205 27.46 -37.56 16.00
CA VAL A 205 28.27 -38.74 15.72
C VAL A 205 29.00 -39.06 17.03
N LYS A 206 28.56 -40.11 17.75
CA LYS A 206 29.37 -40.69 18.79
C LYS A 206 30.50 -41.42 18.06
N LEU A 207 31.74 -40.87 18.12
CA LEU A 207 32.97 -41.55 17.81
C LEU A 207 33.20 -42.69 18.81
#